data_0caae9287edafe84ee9ace512fa49f12
#
_entry.id   0caae9287edafe84ee9ace512fa49f12
#
_cell.length_a   1.000
_cell.length_b   1.000
_cell.length_c   1.000
_cell.angle_alpha   90.00
_cell.angle_beta   90.00
_cell.angle_gamma   90.00
#
_symmetry.space_group_name_H-M   'P 1'
#
loop_
_entity.id
_entity.type
_entity.pdbx_description
1 polymer ?
#
loop_
_entity_poly.entity_id
_entity_poly.type
_entity_poly.pdbx_seq_one_letter_code
_entity_poly.pdbx_strand_id
1 'polypeptide(L)'
;MNRIIKIGMDVHTTNYTLCIFEPSFEHDGTVHCITQVKPEIKKIIHVIETFKKKHENEELNIVCGYEVGCLGYSLYHELKEKGVECVILAPTTMKTEKGGRKLKNDYRDAKMIAECLAYGGYSAVHVPTELDNSVKEFIRMRDDIKENLKSIKQQIIAFLTRNGKQFEGKSYWTRKHIDWINTVSFSEPLLQDTLKEYMIEYNHLCDRVETLDKQIEE
;
A
#
# COMPACT_ATOMS: atom_id res chain seq x y z
N MET A 1 7.90 33.98 -19.85
CA MET A 1 8.77 32.78 -19.96
C MET A 1 8.08 31.66 -19.19
N ASN A 2 7.80 30.54 -19.79
CA ASN A 2 7.10 29.44 -19.10
C ASN A 2 8.10 28.72 -18.16
N ARG A 3 7.91 28.84 -16.83
CA ARG A 3 8.78 28.22 -15.82
C ARG A 3 8.26 26.83 -15.45
N ILE A 4 9.14 25.86 -15.42
CA ILE A 4 8.81 24.50 -15.05
C ILE A 4 9.08 24.32 -13.56
N ILE A 5 8.04 23.97 -12.80
CA ILE A 5 8.13 23.73 -11.36
C ILE A 5 7.75 22.27 -11.06
N LYS A 6 8.60 21.58 -10.34
CA LYS A 6 8.33 20.22 -9.87
C LYS A 6 8.12 20.24 -8.36
N ILE A 7 7.05 19.59 -7.91
CA ILE A 7 6.74 19.46 -6.50
C ILE A 7 6.86 17.98 -6.13
N GLY A 8 7.96 17.62 -5.52
CA GLY A 8 8.14 16.29 -4.94
C GLY A 8 7.47 16.21 -3.58
N MET A 9 6.74 15.13 -3.36
CA MET A 9 5.99 14.93 -2.11
C MET A 9 6.36 13.58 -1.50
N ASP A 10 6.90 13.62 -0.28
CA ASP A 10 6.98 12.45 0.58
C ASP A 10 5.71 12.38 1.41
N VAL A 11 4.91 11.34 1.20
CA VAL A 11 3.53 11.25 1.69
C VAL A 11 3.38 10.11 2.70
N HIS A 12 2.98 10.48 3.91
CA HIS A 12 2.71 9.57 5.02
C HIS A 12 1.29 9.74 5.57
N THR A 13 0.81 8.80 6.33
CA THR A 13 -0.51 8.89 6.98
C THR A 13 -0.60 10.02 8.00
N THR A 14 0.53 10.49 8.52
CA THR A 14 0.62 11.51 9.57
C THR A 14 0.96 12.89 9.05
N ASN A 15 1.68 12.99 7.95
CA ASN A 15 2.14 14.25 7.37
C ASN A 15 2.48 14.09 5.88
N TYR A 16 2.53 15.21 5.18
CA TYR A 16 3.08 15.33 3.82
C TYR A 16 4.23 16.33 3.83
N THR A 17 5.36 15.95 3.28
CA THR A 17 6.50 16.85 3.09
C THR A 17 6.61 17.19 1.61
N LEU A 18 6.56 18.48 1.27
CA LEU A 18 6.58 19.00 -0.09
C LEU A 18 7.90 19.74 -0.35
N CYS A 19 8.52 19.46 -1.49
CA CYS A 19 9.66 20.20 -2.01
C CYS A 19 9.28 20.87 -3.32
N ILE A 20 9.29 22.22 -3.36
CA ILE A 20 9.10 23.00 -4.59
C ILE A 20 10.46 23.21 -5.22
N PHE A 21 10.63 22.65 -6.40
CA PHE A 21 11.92 22.60 -7.11
C PHE A 21 11.76 23.14 -8.54
N GLU A 22 12.71 23.98 -8.93
CA GLU A 22 12.84 24.47 -10.31
C GLU A 22 14.09 23.87 -10.93
N PRO A 23 13.97 23.06 -11.99
CA PRO A 23 15.12 22.45 -12.65
C PRO A 23 15.94 23.50 -13.41
N SER A 24 17.25 23.26 -13.49
CA SER A 24 18.15 23.98 -14.36
C SER A 24 19.06 23.00 -15.09
N PHE A 25 19.48 23.35 -16.31
CA PHE A 25 20.46 22.60 -17.08
C PHE A 25 21.89 23.14 -16.90
N GLU A 26 22.02 24.31 -16.32
CA GLU A 26 23.32 24.99 -16.11
C GLU A 26 23.87 24.75 -14.70
N HIS A 27 22.99 24.42 -13.75
CA HIS A 27 23.34 24.17 -12.35
C HIS A 27 22.38 23.15 -11.72
N ASP A 28 22.57 22.79 -10.44
CA ASP A 28 21.81 21.75 -9.73
C ASP A 28 20.31 22.03 -9.50
N GLY A 29 19.76 23.07 -10.17
CA GLY A 29 18.39 23.53 -9.96
C GLY A 29 18.22 24.32 -8.65
N THR A 30 17.02 24.83 -8.42
CA THR A 30 16.72 25.68 -7.27
C THR A 30 15.61 25.09 -6.41
N VAL A 31 15.89 24.87 -5.13
CA VAL A 31 14.86 24.56 -4.14
C VAL A 31 14.27 25.86 -3.61
N HIS A 32 13.02 26.15 -3.95
CA HIS A 32 12.31 27.34 -3.48
C HIS A 32 11.79 27.20 -2.05
N CYS A 33 11.28 26.01 -1.71
CA CYS A 33 10.70 25.74 -0.41
C CYS A 33 10.66 24.25 -0.15
N ILE A 34 10.92 23.86 1.10
CA ILE A 34 10.56 22.53 1.61
C ILE A 34 9.69 22.76 2.84
N THR A 35 8.50 22.19 2.87
CA THR A 35 7.55 22.38 3.95
C THR A 35 6.83 21.09 4.30
N GLN A 36 6.52 20.91 5.57
CA GLN A 36 5.71 19.81 6.04
C GLN A 36 4.31 20.30 6.39
N VAL A 37 3.30 19.57 5.98
CA VAL A 37 1.90 19.93 6.19
C VAL A 37 1.12 18.72 6.72
N LYS A 38 -0.07 18.97 7.26
CA LYS A 38 -1.01 17.90 7.61
C LYS A 38 -1.42 17.12 6.36
N PRO A 39 -1.77 15.82 6.49
CA PRO A 39 -2.13 14.94 5.38
C PRO A 39 -3.55 15.26 4.85
N GLU A 40 -3.71 16.47 4.34
CA GLU A 40 -4.94 17.00 3.81
C GLU A 40 -4.68 17.65 2.44
N ILE A 41 -5.47 17.31 1.42
CA ILE A 41 -5.37 17.89 0.08
C ILE A 41 -5.41 19.43 0.10
N LYS A 42 -6.24 20.02 0.96
CA LYS A 42 -6.37 21.49 1.10
C LYS A 42 -5.04 22.16 1.47
N LYS A 43 -4.19 21.46 2.22
CA LYS A 43 -2.87 22.00 2.63
C LYS A 43 -1.89 21.98 1.47
N ILE A 44 -1.92 20.94 0.63
CA ILE A 44 -1.12 20.89 -0.60
C ILE A 44 -1.54 22.02 -1.54
N ILE A 45 -2.84 22.14 -1.79
CA ILE A 45 -3.38 23.20 -2.66
C ILE A 45 -2.99 24.59 -2.13
N HIS A 46 -3.09 24.81 -0.82
CA HIS A 46 -2.68 26.08 -0.20
C HIS A 46 -1.20 26.41 -0.45
N VAL A 47 -0.31 25.41 -0.36
CA VAL A 47 1.12 25.61 -0.67
C VAL A 47 1.32 25.98 -2.14
N ILE A 48 0.65 25.29 -3.06
CA ILE A 48 0.71 25.54 -4.49
C ILE A 48 0.20 26.94 -4.82
N GLU A 49 -0.96 27.33 -4.29
CA GLU A 49 -1.57 28.64 -4.52
C GLU A 49 -0.73 29.77 -3.92
N THR A 50 -0.15 29.55 -2.74
CA THR A 50 0.76 30.52 -2.13
C THR A 50 2.00 30.75 -2.99
N PHE A 51 2.54 29.69 -3.58
CA PHE A 51 3.66 29.79 -4.51
C PHE A 51 3.25 30.51 -5.79
N LYS A 52 2.09 30.19 -6.40
CA LYS A 52 1.55 30.86 -7.58
C LYS A 52 1.36 32.36 -7.36
N LYS A 53 0.81 32.77 -6.21
CA LYS A 53 0.61 34.18 -5.87
C LYS A 53 1.92 34.98 -5.79
N LYS A 54 3.01 34.37 -5.33
CA LYS A 54 4.33 35.02 -5.31
C LYS A 54 4.93 35.22 -6.71
N HIS A 55 4.41 34.50 -7.70
CA HIS A 55 4.87 34.48 -9.08
C HIS A 55 3.73 34.81 -10.06
N GLU A 56 2.78 35.66 -9.65
CA GLU A 56 1.54 35.94 -10.41
C GLU A 56 1.75 36.50 -11.81
N ASN A 57 2.91 37.12 -12.06
CA ASN A 57 3.29 37.64 -13.36
C ASN A 57 4.02 36.64 -14.26
N GLU A 58 4.12 35.38 -13.84
CA GLU A 58 4.86 34.33 -14.51
C GLU A 58 3.92 33.15 -14.88
N GLU A 59 4.14 32.59 -16.05
CA GLU A 59 3.45 31.36 -16.45
C GLU A 59 4.16 30.15 -15.83
N LEU A 60 3.49 29.46 -14.92
CA LEU A 60 4.05 28.33 -14.18
C LEU A 60 3.45 27.02 -14.66
N ASN A 61 4.29 26.11 -15.13
CA ASN A 61 3.93 24.72 -15.39
C ASN A 61 4.30 23.87 -14.15
N ILE A 62 3.31 23.57 -13.31
CA ILE A 62 3.50 22.85 -12.05
C ILE A 62 3.07 21.39 -12.21
N VAL A 63 3.99 20.48 -11.91
CA VAL A 63 3.73 19.03 -11.85
C VAL A 63 4.12 18.51 -10.46
N CYS A 64 3.17 17.89 -9.78
CA CYS A 64 3.39 17.20 -8.52
C CYS A 64 3.77 15.74 -8.75
N GLY A 65 4.46 15.14 -7.78
CA GLY A 65 4.67 13.70 -7.79
C GLY A 65 5.02 13.15 -6.44
N TYR A 66 4.68 11.90 -6.24
CA TYR A 66 4.99 11.15 -5.03
C TYR A 66 5.29 9.69 -5.34
N GLU A 67 5.96 9.03 -4.41
CA GLU A 67 6.27 7.61 -4.51
C GLU A 67 5.04 6.77 -4.16
N VAL A 68 4.75 5.73 -4.95
CA VAL A 68 3.66 4.80 -4.62
C VAL A 68 3.92 4.13 -3.27
N GLY A 69 2.96 4.22 -2.37
CA GLY A 69 3.06 3.71 -1.00
C GLY A 69 1.70 3.34 -0.42
N CYS A 70 1.59 3.37 0.90
CA CYS A 70 0.39 2.96 1.64
C CYS A 70 -0.87 3.79 1.36
N LEU A 71 -0.72 5.01 0.82
CA LEU A 71 -1.87 5.86 0.46
C LEU A 71 -2.53 5.48 -0.88
N GLY A 72 -1.94 4.52 -1.62
CA GLY A 72 -2.47 4.09 -2.90
C GLY A 72 -2.63 5.25 -3.89
N TYR A 73 -3.78 5.33 -4.55
CA TYR A 73 -4.06 6.28 -5.62
C TYR A 73 -5.01 7.43 -5.24
N SER A 74 -5.54 7.45 -4.00
CA SER A 74 -6.53 8.44 -3.57
C SER A 74 -6.03 9.88 -3.71
N LEU A 75 -4.83 10.15 -3.22
CA LEU A 75 -4.22 11.48 -3.33
C LEU A 75 -4.04 11.93 -4.80
N TYR A 76 -3.69 11.01 -5.70
CA TYR A 76 -3.59 11.30 -7.13
C TYR A 76 -4.94 11.76 -7.70
N HIS A 77 -6.00 11.04 -7.41
CA HIS A 77 -7.34 11.38 -7.88
C HIS A 77 -7.81 12.74 -7.32
N GLU A 78 -7.61 12.98 -6.01
CA GLU A 78 -7.94 14.25 -5.37
C GLU A 78 -7.17 15.44 -5.98
N LEU A 79 -5.87 15.28 -6.30
CA LEU A 79 -5.08 16.30 -6.97
C LEU A 79 -5.58 16.58 -8.39
N LYS A 80 -5.89 15.52 -9.15
CA LYS A 80 -6.46 15.64 -10.50
C LYS A 80 -7.82 16.35 -10.50
N GLU A 81 -8.71 16.05 -9.56
CA GLU A 81 -9.99 16.76 -9.40
C GLU A 81 -9.81 18.25 -9.11
N LYS A 82 -8.72 18.63 -8.45
CA LYS A 82 -8.35 20.05 -8.22
C LYS A 82 -7.57 20.68 -9.38
N GLY A 83 -7.44 19.98 -10.52
CA GLY A 83 -6.72 20.48 -11.69
C GLY A 83 -5.20 20.55 -11.51
N VAL A 84 -4.65 19.80 -10.55
CA VAL A 84 -3.22 19.71 -10.33
C VAL A 84 -2.67 18.49 -11.09
N GLU A 85 -1.71 18.71 -11.96
CA GLU A 85 -1.02 17.63 -12.63
C GLU A 85 -0.18 16.84 -11.63
N CYS A 86 -0.35 15.50 -11.62
CA CYS A 86 0.31 14.62 -10.67
C CYS A 86 0.83 13.35 -11.36
N VAL A 87 1.99 12.89 -10.93
CA VAL A 87 2.61 11.63 -11.36
C VAL A 87 2.95 10.79 -10.14
N ILE A 88 2.69 9.48 -10.21
CA ILE A 88 3.13 8.53 -9.20
C ILE A 88 4.40 7.85 -9.67
N LEU A 89 5.44 7.86 -8.85
CA LEU A 89 6.75 7.32 -9.16
C LEU A 89 6.90 5.90 -8.61
N ALA A 90 7.51 5.01 -9.41
CA ALA A 90 7.85 3.67 -8.96
C ALA A 90 9.16 3.70 -8.13
N PRO A 91 9.14 3.26 -6.85
CA PRO A 91 10.29 3.33 -5.95
C PRO A 91 11.54 2.64 -6.49
N THR A 92 11.35 1.50 -7.12
CA THR A 92 12.44 0.66 -7.64
C THR A 92 13.21 1.28 -8.80
N THR A 93 12.65 2.29 -9.45
CA THR A 93 13.26 2.95 -10.62
C THR A 93 13.87 4.31 -10.31
N MET A 94 13.62 4.83 -9.10
CA MET A 94 14.17 6.12 -8.68
C MET A 94 15.68 5.99 -8.42
N LYS A 95 16.44 6.93 -8.96
CA LYS A 95 17.87 7.01 -8.70
C LYS A 95 18.11 7.42 -7.25
N THR A 96 18.48 6.46 -6.42
CA THR A 96 18.99 6.75 -5.06
C THR A 96 20.48 7.10 -5.12
N GLU A 97 20.91 8.12 -4.39
CA GLU A 97 22.33 8.41 -4.24
C GLU A 97 23.06 7.19 -3.68
N LYS A 98 24.02 6.66 -4.44
CA LYS A 98 24.91 5.59 -3.99
C LYS A 98 25.85 6.18 -2.93
N GLY A 99 25.70 5.81 -1.68
CA GLY A 99 26.70 6.09 -0.66
C GLY A 99 26.13 6.30 0.75
N GLY A 100 26.29 5.28 1.59
CA GLY A 100 26.18 5.36 3.04
C GLY A 100 24.76 5.23 3.59
N ARG A 101 24.65 4.67 4.80
CA ARG A 101 23.44 4.68 5.64
C ARG A 101 23.12 6.13 6.04
N LYS A 102 22.51 6.90 5.14
CA LYS A 102 21.96 8.22 5.51
C LYS A 102 20.69 7.98 6.31
N LEU A 103 20.56 8.62 7.46
CA LEU A 103 19.32 8.63 8.23
C LEU A 103 18.18 9.08 7.31
N LYS A 104 17.09 8.30 7.27
CA LYS A 104 15.88 8.64 6.54
C LYS A 104 15.38 10.01 7.02
N ASN A 105 15.09 10.90 6.07
CA ASN A 105 14.63 12.25 6.37
C ASN A 105 13.65 12.68 5.26
N ASP A 106 12.40 12.89 5.65
CA ASP A 106 11.29 13.25 4.78
C ASP A 106 11.61 14.45 3.87
N TYR A 107 12.41 15.42 4.34
CA TYR A 107 12.85 16.57 3.54
C TYR A 107 13.75 16.18 2.39
N ARG A 108 14.65 15.21 2.60
CA ARG A 108 15.53 14.69 1.55
C ARG A 108 14.74 13.84 0.55
N ASP A 109 13.81 13.03 1.07
CA ASP A 109 12.98 12.16 0.25
C ASP A 109 12.08 13.00 -0.66
N ALA A 110 11.43 14.05 -0.15
CA ALA A 110 10.66 14.99 -0.94
C ALA A 110 11.51 15.73 -2.01
N LYS A 111 12.73 16.15 -1.67
CA LYS A 111 13.68 16.75 -2.62
C LYS A 111 14.08 15.76 -3.71
N MET A 112 14.46 14.55 -3.34
CA MET A 112 14.82 13.48 -4.29
C MET A 112 13.68 13.18 -5.27
N ILE A 113 12.44 13.13 -4.80
CA ILE A 113 11.26 12.94 -5.65
C ILE A 113 11.14 14.12 -6.65
N ALA A 114 11.31 15.36 -6.19
CA ALA A 114 11.27 16.54 -7.05
C ALA A 114 12.36 16.52 -8.13
N GLU A 115 13.57 16.14 -7.78
CA GLU A 115 14.70 15.99 -8.71
C GLU A 115 14.46 14.85 -9.71
N CYS A 116 13.92 13.69 -9.27
CA CYS A 116 13.52 12.62 -10.18
C CYS A 116 12.47 13.08 -11.19
N LEU A 117 11.46 13.83 -10.74
CA LEU A 117 10.45 14.43 -11.61
C LEU A 117 11.04 15.45 -12.61
N ALA A 118 12.03 16.20 -12.17
CA ALA A 118 12.66 17.22 -12.99
C ALA A 118 13.54 16.66 -14.11
N TYR A 119 14.30 15.63 -13.79
CA TYR A 119 15.35 15.09 -14.66
C TYR A 119 15.03 13.72 -15.26
N GLY A 120 13.79 13.21 -15.07
CA GLY A 120 13.33 11.97 -15.70
C GLY A 120 13.94 10.69 -15.11
N GLY A 121 14.46 10.75 -13.90
CA GLY A 121 15.07 9.60 -13.21
C GLY A 121 14.10 8.63 -12.56
N TYR A 122 12.94 8.35 -13.20
CA TYR A 122 11.89 7.49 -12.66
C TYR A 122 11.08 6.81 -13.77
N SER A 123 10.34 5.77 -13.40
CA SER A 123 9.24 5.25 -14.22
C SER A 123 7.92 5.65 -13.57
N ALA A 124 6.99 6.15 -14.37
CA ALA A 124 5.65 6.47 -13.89
C ALA A 124 4.85 5.16 -13.65
N VAL A 125 4.15 5.13 -12.52
CA VAL A 125 3.20 4.05 -12.22
C VAL A 125 1.92 4.30 -13.00
N HIS A 126 1.43 3.27 -13.68
CA HIS A 126 0.10 3.30 -14.26
C HIS A 126 -0.95 3.37 -13.15
N VAL A 127 -1.74 4.43 -13.14
CA VAL A 127 -2.85 4.56 -12.20
C VAL A 127 -4.05 3.78 -12.75
N PRO A 128 -4.52 2.74 -12.05
CA PRO A 128 -5.66 1.96 -12.49
C PRO A 128 -6.94 2.79 -12.49
N THR A 129 -7.91 2.36 -13.26
CA THR A 129 -9.26 2.92 -13.16
C THR A 129 -9.86 2.60 -11.78
N GLU A 130 -10.91 3.31 -11.39
CA GLU A 130 -11.61 3.05 -10.13
C GLU A 130 -12.14 1.61 -10.09
N LEU A 131 -12.65 1.11 -11.22
CA LEU A 131 -13.09 -0.28 -11.35
C LEU A 131 -11.94 -1.27 -11.13
N ASP A 132 -10.80 -1.06 -11.83
CA ASP A 132 -9.64 -1.94 -11.67
C ASP A 132 -9.10 -1.95 -10.23
N ASN A 133 -9.14 -0.78 -9.58
CA ASN A 133 -8.72 -0.67 -8.18
C ASN A 133 -9.69 -1.41 -7.24
N SER A 134 -11.00 -1.30 -7.46
CA SER A 134 -11.99 -2.02 -6.66
C SER A 134 -11.86 -3.54 -6.81
N VAL A 135 -11.62 -4.03 -8.01
CA VAL A 135 -11.34 -5.46 -8.26
C VAL A 135 -10.07 -5.91 -7.53
N LYS A 136 -9.00 -5.12 -7.59
CA LYS A 136 -7.76 -5.42 -6.85
C LYS A 136 -7.97 -5.49 -5.34
N GLU A 137 -8.72 -4.56 -4.77
CA GLU A 137 -9.03 -4.58 -3.32
C GLU A 137 -9.88 -5.78 -2.94
N PHE A 138 -10.83 -6.18 -3.78
CA PHE A 138 -11.64 -7.38 -3.56
C PHE A 138 -10.77 -8.65 -3.55
N ILE A 139 -9.84 -8.77 -4.52
CA ILE A 139 -8.91 -9.91 -4.59
C ILE A 139 -7.97 -9.92 -3.37
N ARG A 140 -7.44 -8.78 -2.94
CA ARG A 140 -6.61 -8.68 -1.72
C ARG A 140 -7.37 -9.15 -0.49
N MET A 141 -8.59 -8.67 -0.28
CA MET A 141 -9.43 -9.09 0.84
C MET A 141 -9.67 -10.61 0.82
N ARG A 142 -9.94 -11.18 -0.36
CA ARG A 142 -10.10 -12.63 -0.52
C ARG A 142 -8.81 -13.40 -0.18
N ASP A 143 -7.65 -12.88 -0.59
CA ASP A 143 -6.35 -13.50 -0.28
C ASP A 143 -6.03 -13.43 1.22
N ASP A 144 -6.37 -12.33 1.90
CA ASP A 144 -6.24 -12.21 3.36
C ASP A 144 -7.09 -13.29 4.08
N ILE A 145 -8.31 -13.55 3.60
CA ILE A 145 -9.17 -14.62 4.15
C ILE A 145 -8.55 -16.00 3.92
N LYS A 146 -7.91 -16.24 2.77
CA LYS A 146 -7.17 -17.49 2.52
C LYS A 146 -5.96 -17.66 3.45
N GLU A 147 -5.24 -16.60 3.76
CA GLU A 147 -4.15 -16.66 4.75
C GLU A 147 -4.69 -16.92 6.16
N ASN A 148 -5.85 -16.36 6.53
CA ASN A 148 -6.52 -16.70 7.78
C ASN A 148 -6.92 -18.19 7.83
N LEU A 149 -7.46 -18.73 6.73
CA LEU A 149 -7.76 -20.18 6.62
C LEU A 149 -6.51 -21.03 6.75
N LYS A 150 -5.39 -20.61 6.21
CA LYS A 150 -4.11 -21.31 6.36
C LYS A 150 -3.61 -21.26 7.81
N SER A 151 -3.76 -20.11 8.46
CA SER A 151 -3.40 -19.93 9.87
C SER A 151 -4.20 -20.84 10.79
N ILE A 152 -5.54 -20.87 10.65
CA ILE A 152 -6.39 -21.76 11.49
C ILE A 152 -6.07 -23.24 11.27
N LYS A 153 -5.77 -23.64 10.02
CA LYS A 153 -5.32 -25.00 9.70
C LYS A 153 -4.05 -25.36 10.48
N GLN A 154 -3.08 -24.48 10.55
CA GLN A 154 -1.84 -24.68 11.29
C GLN A 154 -2.09 -24.76 12.80
N GLN A 155 -2.98 -23.89 13.32
CA GLN A 155 -3.35 -23.87 14.74
C GLN A 155 -4.04 -25.16 15.16
N ILE A 156 -4.94 -25.71 14.35
CA ILE A 156 -5.62 -27.00 14.62
C ILE A 156 -4.59 -28.13 14.67
N ILE A 157 -3.69 -28.22 13.69
CA ILE A 157 -2.65 -29.28 13.69
C ILE A 157 -1.76 -29.15 14.91
N ALA A 158 -1.31 -27.93 15.23
CA ALA A 158 -0.48 -27.69 16.40
C ALA A 158 -1.21 -28.05 17.72
N PHE A 159 -2.50 -27.73 17.83
CA PHE A 159 -3.33 -28.10 18.97
C PHE A 159 -3.44 -29.62 19.12
N LEU A 160 -3.78 -30.33 18.05
CA LEU A 160 -3.89 -31.78 18.03
C LEU A 160 -2.56 -32.46 18.41
N THR A 161 -1.46 -32.01 17.84
CA THR A 161 -0.11 -32.53 18.10
C THR A 161 0.29 -32.33 19.55
N ARG A 162 0.08 -31.14 20.13
CA ARG A 162 0.39 -30.88 21.57
C ARG A 162 -0.41 -31.77 22.52
N ASN A 163 -1.58 -32.25 22.10
CA ASN A 163 -2.44 -33.10 22.87
C ASN A 163 -2.32 -34.58 22.47
N GLY A 164 -1.22 -34.97 21.81
CA GLY A 164 -0.91 -36.38 21.49
C GLY A 164 -1.82 -36.99 20.44
N LYS A 165 -2.54 -36.17 19.65
CA LYS A 165 -3.40 -36.65 18.56
C LYS A 165 -2.66 -36.49 17.24
N GLN A 166 -2.38 -37.58 16.55
CA GLN A 166 -1.69 -37.58 15.25
C GLN A 166 -2.50 -38.34 14.21
N PHE A 167 -2.57 -37.78 13.04
CA PHE A 167 -3.17 -38.42 11.89
C PHE A 167 -2.15 -39.27 11.16
N GLU A 168 -2.44 -40.55 10.96
CA GLU A 168 -1.52 -41.53 10.32
C GLU A 168 -1.51 -41.41 8.78
N GLY A 169 -2.37 -40.57 8.20
CA GLY A 169 -2.44 -40.39 6.75
C GLY A 169 -1.35 -39.44 6.20
N LYS A 170 -1.06 -39.58 4.89
CA LYS A 170 -0.01 -38.81 4.21
C LYS A 170 -0.42 -37.36 3.88
N SER A 171 -1.72 -37.07 3.76
CA SER A 171 -2.22 -35.80 3.27
C SER A 171 -3.21 -35.18 4.25
N TYR A 172 -2.89 -33.99 4.72
CA TYR A 172 -3.74 -33.19 5.60
C TYR A 172 -4.83 -32.46 4.78
N TRP A 173 -5.92 -32.07 5.44
CA TRP A 173 -7.04 -31.27 4.89
C TRP A 173 -7.79 -31.95 3.75
N THR A 174 -7.62 -33.26 3.60
CA THR A 174 -8.46 -34.11 2.76
C THR A 174 -9.72 -34.50 3.54
N ARG A 175 -10.75 -35.03 2.85
CA ARG A 175 -11.96 -35.53 3.50
C ARG A 175 -11.63 -36.54 4.61
N LYS A 176 -10.70 -37.47 4.35
CA LYS A 176 -10.24 -38.43 5.36
C LYS A 176 -9.64 -37.78 6.60
N HIS A 177 -8.89 -36.70 6.43
CA HIS A 177 -8.33 -35.98 7.56
C HIS A 177 -9.41 -35.26 8.38
N ILE A 178 -10.35 -34.61 7.71
CA ILE A 178 -11.48 -33.93 8.37
C ILE A 178 -12.37 -34.96 9.11
N ASP A 179 -12.68 -36.09 8.47
CA ASP A 179 -13.45 -37.17 9.10
C ASP A 179 -12.73 -37.67 10.34
N TRP A 180 -11.40 -37.86 10.28
CA TRP A 180 -10.59 -38.23 11.44
C TRP A 180 -10.65 -37.17 12.55
N ILE A 181 -10.49 -35.87 12.23
CA ILE A 181 -10.59 -34.79 13.23
C ILE A 181 -11.93 -34.87 13.95
N ASN A 182 -13.02 -35.14 13.26
CA ASN A 182 -14.35 -35.27 13.83
C ASN A 182 -14.52 -36.47 14.74
N THR A 183 -13.62 -37.50 14.67
CA THR A 183 -13.60 -38.65 15.57
C THR A 183 -12.72 -38.39 16.79
N VAL A 184 -11.89 -37.35 16.82
CA VAL A 184 -11.00 -37.03 17.92
C VAL A 184 -11.82 -36.64 19.16
N SER A 185 -11.53 -37.31 20.28
CA SER A 185 -12.14 -37.00 21.56
C SER A 185 -11.09 -36.73 22.62
N PHE A 186 -11.43 -35.91 23.59
CA PHE A 186 -10.64 -35.56 24.74
C PHE A 186 -11.41 -35.93 26.03
N SER A 187 -10.69 -36.37 27.06
CA SER A 187 -11.27 -36.61 28.40
C SER A 187 -11.64 -35.28 29.08
N GLU A 188 -10.85 -34.23 28.82
CA GLU A 188 -11.06 -32.90 29.36
C GLU A 188 -12.05 -32.12 28.53
N PRO A 189 -13.19 -31.70 29.10
CA PRO A 189 -14.23 -30.96 28.32
C PRO A 189 -13.73 -29.70 27.61
N LEU A 190 -12.86 -28.90 28.25
CA LEU A 190 -12.31 -27.69 27.68
C LEU A 190 -11.44 -27.94 26.43
N LEU A 191 -10.74 -29.09 26.38
CA LEU A 191 -10.00 -29.44 25.14
C LEU A 191 -10.95 -29.85 24.02
N GLN A 192 -12.05 -30.51 24.36
CA GLN A 192 -13.07 -30.85 23.36
C GLN A 192 -13.75 -29.60 22.82
N ASP A 193 -14.11 -28.65 23.69
CA ASP A 193 -14.70 -27.37 23.30
C ASP A 193 -13.70 -26.54 22.47
N THR A 194 -12.43 -26.55 22.84
CA THR A 194 -11.38 -25.88 22.06
C THR A 194 -11.28 -26.41 20.64
N LEU A 195 -11.29 -27.74 20.45
CA LEU A 195 -11.30 -28.34 19.12
C LEU A 195 -12.54 -27.93 18.33
N LYS A 196 -13.69 -27.94 18.99
CA LYS A 196 -14.98 -27.59 18.39
C LYS A 196 -14.96 -26.13 17.89
N GLU A 197 -14.49 -25.18 18.69
CA GLU A 197 -14.38 -23.77 18.29
C GLU A 197 -13.41 -23.59 17.12
N TYR A 198 -12.27 -24.25 17.13
CA TYR A 198 -11.34 -24.25 15.99
C TYR A 198 -12.00 -24.78 14.71
N MET A 199 -12.81 -25.82 14.78
CA MET A 199 -13.48 -26.39 13.62
C MET A 199 -14.63 -25.53 13.12
N ILE A 200 -15.32 -24.81 14.00
CA ILE A 200 -16.33 -23.81 13.62
C ILE A 200 -15.66 -22.70 12.77
N GLU A 201 -14.55 -22.14 13.24
CA GLU A 201 -13.81 -21.11 12.52
C GLU A 201 -13.25 -21.63 11.19
N TYR A 202 -12.69 -22.85 11.18
CA TYR A 202 -12.23 -23.49 9.95
C TYR A 202 -13.35 -23.60 8.89
N ASN A 203 -14.50 -24.11 9.28
CA ASN A 203 -15.65 -24.27 8.37
C ASN A 203 -16.13 -22.92 7.85
N HIS A 204 -16.26 -21.93 8.75
CA HIS A 204 -16.65 -20.57 8.38
C HIS A 204 -15.71 -19.97 7.32
N LEU A 205 -14.40 -20.10 7.51
CA LEU A 205 -13.42 -19.59 6.55
C LEU A 205 -13.44 -20.36 5.22
N CYS A 206 -13.70 -21.69 5.24
CA CYS A 206 -13.87 -22.46 4.02
C CYS A 206 -15.05 -21.97 3.19
N ASP A 207 -16.22 -21.80 3.83
CA ASP A 207 -17.44 -21.33 3.16
C ASP A 207 -17.26 -19.91 2.60
N ARG A 208 -16.56 -19.05 3.34
CA ARG A 208 -16.25 -17.70 2.86
C ARG A 208 -15.34 -17.70 1.65
N VAL A 209 -14.26 -18.50 1.66
CA VAL A 209 -13.36 -18.59 0.50
C VAL A 209 -14.12 -19.10 -0.72
N GLU A 210 -14.95 -20.15 -0.58
CA GLU A 210 -15.76 -20.68 -1.67
C GLU A 210 -16.72 -19.63 -2.25
N THR A 211 -17.37 -18.86 -1.36
CA THR A 211 -18.29 -17.80 -1.77
C THR A 211 -17.59 -16.70 -2.54
N LEU A 212 -16.42 -16.26 -2.05
CA LEU A 212 -15.63 -15.21 -2.70
C LEU A 212 -15.01 -15.67 -4.02
N ASP A 213 -14.58 -16.93 -4.12
CA ASP A 213 -14.08 -17.50 -5.37
C ASP A 213 -15.18 -17.49 -6.46
N LYS A 214 -16.42 -17.83 -6.11
CA LYS A 214 -17.56 -17.74 -7.04
C LYS A 214 -17.84 -16.32 -7.51
N GLN A 215 -17.76 -15.34 -6.59
CA GLN A 215 -17.95 -13.92 -6.93
C GLN A 215 -16.87 -13.34 -7.85
N ILE A 216 -15.67 -13.93 -7.87
CA ILE A 216 -14.59 -13.52 -8.76
C ILE A 216 -14.76 -14.11 -10.17
N GLU A 217 -15.42 -15.27 -10.28
CA GLU A 217 -15.69 -15.94 -11.55
C GLU A 217 -16.88 -15.35 -12.32
N GLU A 218 -17.78 -14.62 -11.66
CA GLU A 218 -18.91 -13.88 -12.23
C GLU A 218 -18.48 -12.53 -12.83
#